data_012bfaddfc3aa2e011b1535e23a37271
#
_entry.id   012bfaddfc3aa2e011b1535e23a37271
#
_cell.length_a   1.000
_cell.length_b   1.000
_cell.length_c   1.000
_cell.angle_alpha   90.00
_cell.angle_beta   90.00
_cell.angle_gamma   90.00
#
_symmetry.space_group_name_H-M   'P 1'
#
loop_
_entity.id
_entity.type
_entity.pdbx_description
1 polymer ?
#
loop_
_entity_poly.entity_id
_entity_poly.type
_entity_poly.pdbx_seq_one_letter_code
_entity_poly.pdbx_strand_id
1 'polypeptide(L)'
;MSASDTHISCASLAFSWPDGSEVFTGFDLTVGPGRTGLIGLNGCGKSTLLRLIAGELAPQEGVITVRGELGHLPQTLALDTALRVDEVLGIADRRAALDAVESGDVRDGHFEVIGDDWDIEERSLATLDGLGLGHIGLDRTIGEMSGGECVLLRLAALLLDRPGVLLLDEPTNNLDAYARRRLYDAVDAWTGALLVVSHDRELLERVDRIADLREGSVTWYGGNLSAYEEALAVEQEAAQRMVRAAESDVQRQKRELAAAHVTLARRKRYGQKMWDTKREPKVVMGQRKRAAQVSAGKHRILHTERLAAAEERLDEAESAVREDEEIRIELPGTRVHPGGEVLLLRDPVPSYGPSLRGELMVRGPERIALTGRNGAGKTALLRTIAGDLTPLSGEVSPLVATGFLPQRLDVLDDASSVVRNVARSAPGSTDNAVRARLARFLFKGAAADRPAGTLSGGERFRATLATLLLADPAPRLLLLDEPTNSLDLASVRRLTEALEAYEGALIVASHDVPFLESIGITRWLRLDGELRDTTAEAVRAGG
;
A
#
# COMPACT_ATOMS: atom_id res chain seq x y z
N MET A 1 -7.44 -32.57 -15.87
CA MET A 1 -7.20 -31.47 -16.85
C MET A 1 -5.72 -31.12 -16.79
N SER A 2 -5.07 -30.87 -17.94
CA SER A 2 -3.66 -30.44 -17.95
C SER A 2 -3.56 -29.02 -17.39
N ALA A 3 -2.53 -28.71 -16.59
CA ALA A 3 -2.28 -27.36 -16.05
C ALA A 3 -2.18 -26.24 -17.12
N SER A 4 -2.01 -26.64 -18.38
CA SER A 4 -1.93 -25.73 -19.53
C SER A 4 -3.28 -25.14 -19.99
N ASP A 5 -4.42 -25.59 -19.45
CA ASP A 5 -5.75 -25.14 -19.89
C ASP A 5 -6.47 -24.27 -18.85
N THR A 6 -5.83 -24.00 -17.70
CA THR A 6 -6.40 -23.16 -16.64
C THR A 6 -6.17 -21.69 -16.92
N HIS A 7 -7.24 -20.89 -16.98
CA HIS A 7 -7.11 -19.44 -17.16
C HIS A 7 -8.34 -18.67 -16.67
N ILE A 8 -8.13 -17.39 -16.40
CA ILE A 8 -9.16 -16.39 -16.13
C ILE A 8 -9.19 -15.41 -17.30
N SER A 9 -10.38 -15.12 -17.82
CA SER A 9 -10.58 -14.09 -18.83
C SER A 9 -11.76 -13.19 -18.43
N CYS A 10 -11.50 -11.91 -18.35
CA CYS A 10 -12.49 -10.86 -18.17
C CYS A 10 -12.52 -10.05 -19.45
N ALA A 11 -13.70 -9.86 -20.04
CA ALA A 11 -13.88 -9.10 -21.28
C ALA A 11 -14.93 -8.01 -21.11
N SER A 12 -14.50 -6.77 -21.34
CA SER A 12 -15.32 -5.53 -21.32
C SER A 12 -16.15 -5.39 -20.03
N LEU A 13 -15.56 -5.69 -18.87
CA LEU A 13 -16.28 -5.63 -17.60
C LEU A 13 -16.66 -4.20 -17.24
N ALA A 14 -17.91 -4.01 -16.80
CA ALA A 14 -18.38 -2.82 -16.12
C ALA A 14 -18.95 -3.20 -14.74
N PHE A 15 -18.56 -2.45 -13.73
CA PHE A 15 -19.06 -2.61 -12.37
C PHE A 15 -19.04 -1.28 -11.62
N SER A 16 -20.16 -0.94 -10.98
CA SER A 16 -20.30 0.20 -10.07
C SER A 16 -20.98 -0.26 -8.80
N TRP A 17 -20.61 0.35 -7.67
CA TRP A 17 -21.28 0.10 -6.39
C TRP A 17 -22.68 0.73 -6.36
N PRO A 18 -23.58 0.31 -5.45
CA PRO A 18 -24.94 0.86 -5.33
C PRO A 18 -25.01 2.37 -5.03
N ASP A 19 -23.94 2.95 -4.51
CA ASP A 19 -23.79 4.39 -4.26
C ASP A 19 -23.43 5.19 -5.52
N GLY A 20 -23.25 4.49 -6.66
CA GLY A 20 -22.92 5.08 -7.96
C GLY A 20 -21.40 5.24 -8.19
N SER A 21 -20.54 4.79 -7.27
CA SER A 21 -19.09 4.82 -7.49
C SER A 21 -18.69 3.77 -8.53
N GLU A 22 -18.15 4.23 -9.66
CA GLU A 22 -17.64 3.37 -10.74
C GLU A 22 -16.30 2.75 -10.33
N VAL A 23 -16.14 1.44 -10.60
CA VAL A 23 -14.89 0.70 -10.36
C VAL A 23 -14.28 0.26 -11.67
N PHE A 24 -15.08 -0.29 -12.58
CA PHE A 24 -14.62 -0.77 -13.89
C PHE A 24 -15.57 -0.30 -14.99
N THR A 25 -14.97 0.10 -16.14
CA THR A 25 -15.71 0.50 -17.34
C THR A 25 -14.94 -0.01 -18.57
N GLY A 26 -15.46 -1.09 -19.18
CA GLY A 26 -14.80 -1.72 -20.33
C GLY A 26 -13.48 -2.41 -19.99
N PHE A 27 -13.35 -2.97 -18.78
CA PHE A 27 -12.12 -3.55 -18.26
C PHE A 27 -11.85 -4.95 -18.85
N ASP A 28 -10.62 -5.15 -19.31
CA ASP A 28 -10.13 -6.41 -19.85
C ASP A 28 -8.97 -6.97 -19.03
N LEU A 29 -9.00 -8.29 -18.73
CA LEU A 29 -7.92 -8.99 -18.04
C LEU A 29 -7.84 -10.44 -18.53
N THR A 30 -6.62 -10.93 -18.76
CA THR A 30 -6.39 -12.36 -19.02
C THR A 30 -5.23 -12.87 -18.17
N VAL A 31 -5.50 -13.86 -17.31
CA VAL A 31 -4.51 -14.52 -16.45
C VAL A 31 -4.43 -15.98 -16.84
N GLY A 32 -3.27 -16.40 -17.34
CA GLY A 32 -2.98 -17.81 -17.66
C GLY A 32 -2.23 -18.52 -16.52
N PRO A 33 -1.77 -19.74 -16.74
CA PRO A 33 -0.98 -20.50 -15.76
C PRO A 33 0.25 -19.72 -15.27
N GLY A 34 0.70 -20.06 -14.07
CA GLY A 34 1.79 -19.36 -13.36
C GLY A 34 1.26 -18.40 -12.30
N ARG A 35 2.17 -17.73 -11.62
CA ARG A 35 1.91 -16.88 -10.46
C ARG A 35 1.87 -15.40 -10.90
N THR A 36 0.73 -14.77 -10.71
CA THR A 36 0.52 -13.35 -11.07
C THR A 36 0.26 -12.53 -9.82
N GLY A 37 1.09 -11.53 -9.56
CA GLY A 37 0.84 -10.51 -8.54
C GLY A 37 -0.05 -9.39 -9.09
N LEU A 38 -1.17 -9.09 -8.45
CA LEU A 38 -2.03 -7.95 -8.78
C LEU A 38 -1.75 -6.82 -7.78
N ILE A 39 -1.14 -5.76 -8.26
CA ILE A 39 -0.83 -4.58 -7.47
C ILE A 39 -1.63 -3.38 -7.94
N GLY A 40 -1.61 -2.29 -7.18
CA GLY A 40 -2.31 -1.03 -7.47
C GLY A 40 -2.62 -0.27 -6.20
N LEU A 41 -3.06 0.97 -6.33
CA LEU A 41 -3.42 1.82 -5.19
C LEU A 41 -4.58 1.21 -4.38
N ASN A 42 -4.65 1.57 -3.10
CA ASN A 42 -5.80 1.20 -2.28
C ASN A 42 -7.08 1.84 -2.82
N GLY A 43 -8.14 1.02 -2.93
CA GLY A 43 -9.43 1.45 -3.48
C GLY A 43 -9.54 1.39 -5.01
N CYS A 44 -8.50 0.97 -5.76
CA CYS A 44 -8.57 0.85 -7.24
C CYS A 44 -9.40 -0.34 -7.75
N GLY A 45 -9.96 -1.17 -6.85
CA GLY A 45 -10.86 -2.26 -7.23
C GLY A 45 -10.24 -3.67 -7.21
N LYS A 46 -9.03 -3.88 -6.66
CA LYS A 46 -8.37 -5.21 -6.62
C LYS A 46 -9.25 -6.30 -6.00
N SER A 47 -9.71 -6.11 -4.78
CA SER A 47 -10.61 -7.06 -4.08
C SER A 47 -11.96 -7.20 -4.78
N THR A 48 -12.48 -6.11 -5.36
CA THR A 48 -13.72 -6.13 -6.16
C THR A 48 -13.54 -7.03 -7.38
N LEU A 49 -12.39 -6.94 -8.07
CA LEU A 49 -12.07 -7.80 -9.21
C LEU A 49 -12.03 -9.28 -8.80
N LEU A 50 -11.35 -9.62 -7.69
CA LEU A 50 -11.30 -11.00 -7.22
C LEU A 50 -12.70 -11.54 -6.89
N ARG A 51 -13.54 -10.74 -6.24
CA ARG A 51 -14.93 -11.12 -5.90
C ARG A 51 -15.83 -11.28 -7.14
N LEU A 52 -15.62 -10.47 -8.19
CA LEU A 52 -16.28 -10.64 -9.48
C LEU A 52 -15.84 -11.94 -10.15
N ILE A 53 -14.53 -12.26 -10.16
CA ILE A 53 -14.00 -13.52 -10.73
C ILE A 53 -14.49 -14.72 -9.91
N ALA A 54 -14.57 -14.60 -8.59
CA ALA A 54 -15.10 -15.63 -7.69
C ALA A 54 -16.63 -15.85 -7.82
N GLY A 55 -17.34 -14.97 -8.55
CA GLY A 55 -18.79 -15.04 -8.69
C GLY A 55 -19.58 -14.56 -7.48
N GLU A 56 -18.91 -13.93 -6.50
CA GLU A 56 -19.56 -13.32 -5.33
C GLU A 56 -20.28 -12.00 -5.68
N LEU A 57 -19.82 -11.35 -6.75
CA LEU A 57 -20.45 -10.16 -7.33
C LEU A 57 -20.75 -10.44 -8.81
N ALA A 58 -21.86 -9.89 -9.30
CA ALA A 58 -22.21 -9.98 -10.72
C ALA A 58 -21.76 -8.69 -11.44
N PRO A 59 -21.06 -8.76 -12.57
CA PRO A 59 -20.77 -7.59 -13.38
C PRO A 59 -22.06 -7.00 -13.97
N GLN A 60 -22.10 -5.70 -14.19
CA GLN A 60 -23.22 -5.02 -14.86
C GLN A 60 -23.16 -5.24 -16.37
N GLU A 61 -21.95 -5.25 -16.93
CA GLU A 61 -21.68 -5.56 -18.34
C GLU A 61 -20.41 -6.40 -18.46
N GLY A 62 -20.26 -7.08 -19.60
CA GLY A 62 -19.10 -7.91 -19.89
C GLY A 62 -19.26 -9.37 -19.46
N VAL A 63 -18.20 -10.15 -19.64
CA VAL A 63 -18.19 -11.59 -19.39
C VAL A 63 -16.92 -11.97 -18.63
N ILE A 64 -17.10 -12.82 -17.60
CA ILE A 64 -16.00 -13.47 -16.89
C ILE A 64 -16.03 -14.95 -17.20
N THR A 65 -14.91 -15.50 -17.63
CA THR A 65 -14.72 -16.92 -17.89
C THR A 65 -13.57 -17.44 -17.06
N VAL A 66 -13.83 -18.46 -16.24
CA VAL A 66 -12.81 -19.17 -15.48
C VAL A 66 -12.79 -20.62 -15.99
N ARG A 67 -11.63 -21.10 -16.42
CA ARG A 67 -11.42 -22.49 -16.77
C ARG A 67 -10.62 -23.20 -15.71
N GLY A 68 -11.19 -24.26 -15.15
CA GLY A 68 -10.70 -25.00 -13.99
C GLY A 68 -11.54 -24.73 -12.75
N GLU A 69 -11.35 -25.56 -11.74
CA GLU A 69 -11.92 -25.33 -10.41
C GLU A 69 -11.26 -24.10 -9.79
N LEU A 70 -12.07 -23.27 -9.12
CA LEU A 70 -11.64 -21.99 -8.54
C LEU A 70 -11.62 -22.07 -7.03
N GLY A 71 -10.47 -21.78 -6.44
CA GLY A 71 -10.33 -21.50 -5.00
C GLY A 71 -10.20 -20.00 -4.76
N HIS A 72 -10.90 -19.46 -3.76
CA HIS A 72 -10.81 -18.06 -3.35
C HIS A 72 -10.55 -17.92 -1.86
N LEU A 73 -9.47 -17.23 -1.51
CA LEU A 73 -9.14 -16.80 -0.15
C LEU A 73 -9.42 -15.29 -0.05
N PRO A 74 -10.55 -14.87 0.55
CA PRO A 74 -10.87 -13.44 0.67
C PRO A 74 -10.04 -12.77 1.76
N GLN A 75 -9.89 -11.45 1.68
CA GLN A 75 -9.14 -10.63 2.64
C GLN A 75 -9.67 -10.76 4.08
N THR A 76 -10.98 -10.86 4.26
CA THR A 76 -11.61 -11.01 5.57
C THR A 76 -12.29 -12.37 5.66
N LEU A 77 -11.81 -13.20 6.58
CA LEU A 77 -12.43 -14.48 6.86
C LEU A 77 -13.52 -14.30 7.91
N ALA A 78 -14.78 -14.44 7.51
CA ALA A 78 -15.90 -14.58 8.42
C ALA A 78 -16.01 -16.06 8.81
N LEU A 79 -15.19 -16.53 9.77
CA LEU A 79 -15.27 -17.89 10.29
C LEU A 79 -16.17 -17.90 11.54
N ASP A 80 -17.12 -18.82 11.57
CA ASP A 80 -17.84 -19.13 12.80
C ASP A 80 -16.86 -19.81 13.77
N THR A 81 -16.64 -19.19 14.90
CA THR A 81 -15.71 -19.69 15.94
C THR A 81 -16.12 -21.03 16.55
N ALA A 82 -17.38 -21.46 16.36
CA ALA A 82 -17.90 -22.73 16.82
C ALA A 82 -17.57 -23.91 15.88
N LEU A 83 -17.21 -23.63 14.61
CA LEU A 83 -16.87 -24.68 13.65
C LEU A 83 -15.60 -25.41 14.06
N ARG A 84 -15.58 -26.72 13.75
CA ARG A 84 -14.39 -27.56 13.92
C ARG A 84 -13.48 -27.48 12.70
N VAL A 85 -12.24 -27.89 12.86
CA VAL A 85 -11.23 -27.93 11.79
C VAL A 85 -11.70 -28.81 10.62
N ASP A 86 -12.24 -30.01 10.87
CA ASP A 86 -12.76 -30.91 9.83
C ASP A 86 -13.96 -30.30 9.06
N GLU A 87 -14.79 -29.50 9.71
CA GLU A 87 -15.89 -28.79 9.05
C GLU A 87 -15.37 -27.68 8.11
N VAL A 88 -14.35 -26.92 8.56
CA VAL A 88 -13.70 -25.87 7.72
C VAL A 88 -12.95 -26.47 6.54
N LEU A 89 -12.34 -27.66 6.73
CA LEU A 89 -11.71 -28.42 5.65
C LEU A 89 -12.70 -29.04 4.68
N GLY A 90 -14.02 -29.05 5.00
CA GLY A 90 -15.06 -29.67 4.18
C GLY A 90 -15.02 -31.19 4.17
N ILE A 91 -14.42 -31.82 5.19
CA ILE A 91 -14.24 -33.28 5.26
C ILE A 91 -15.08 -33.97 6.35
N ALA A 92 -15.81 -33.19 7.17
CA ALA A 92 -16.53 -33.71 8.34
C ALA A 92 -17.48 -34.88 8.01
N ASP A 93 -18.27 -34.78 6.92
CA ASP A 93 -19.20 -35.83 6.53
C ASP A 93 -18.46 -37.10 6.05
N ARG A 94 -17.37 -36.94 5.27
CA ARG A 94 -16.55 -38.07 4.80
C ARG A 94 -15.85 -38.77 5.97
N ARG A 95 -15.32 -37.97 6.91
CA ARG A 95 -14.70 -38.50 8.14
C ARG A 95 -15.70 -39.27 8.99
N ALA A 96 -16.91 -38.73 9.22
CA ALA A 96 -17.95 -39.41 9.95
C ALA A 96 -18.40 -40.72 9.28
N ALA A 97 -18.42 -40.74 7.93
CA ALA A 97 -18.72 -41.95 7.17
C ALA A 97 -17.60 -43.00 7.27
N LEU A 98 -16.32 -42.59 7.26
CA LEU A 98 -15.17 -43.49 7.51
C LEU A 98 -15.22 -44.10 8.89
N ASP A 99 -15.41 -43.29 9.94
CA ASP A 99 -15.55 -43.75 11.34
C ASP A 99 -16.70 -44.75 11.50
N ALA A 100 -17.82 -44.51 10.80
CA ALA A 100 -18.97 -45.43 10.82
C ALA A 100 -18.62 -46.80 10.19
N VAL A 101 -17.96 -46.80 9.04
CA VAL A 101 -17.53 -48.03 8.35
C VAL A 101 -16.50 -48.79 9.19
N GLU A 102 -15.51 -48.11 9.80
CA GLU A 102 -14.53 -48.71 10.68
C GLU A 102 -15.18 -49.29 11.95
N SER A 103 -16.26 -48.67 12.41
CA SER A 103 -17.05 -49.16 13.55
C SER A 103 -17.98 -50.33 13.17
N GLY A 104 -17.99 -50.76 11.93
CA GLY A 104 -18.77 -51.90 11.41
C GLY A 104 -20.13 -51.53 10.82
N ASP A 105 -20.47 -50.26 10.62
CA ASP A 105 -21.67 -49.83 9.92
C ASP A 105 -21.40 -49.74 8.40
N VAL A 106 -21.76 -50.80 7.70
CA VAL A 106 -21.50 -51.00 6.26
C VAL A 106 -22.68 -50.61 5.36
N ARG A 107 -23.49 -49.63 5.75
CA ARG A 107 -24.59 -49.11 4.92
C ARG A 107 -24.06 -48.44 3.65
N ASP A 108 -24.74 -48.66 2.52
CA ASP A 108 -24.34 -48.16 1.21
C ASP A 108 -24.16 -46.64 1.20
N GLY A 109 -24.95 -45.87 1.99
CA GLY A 109 -24.84 -44.42 2.06
C GLY A 109 -23.49 -43.90 2.58
N HIS A 110 -22.78 -44.67 3.43
CA HIS A 110 -21.43 -44.27 3.89
C HIS A 110 -20.41 -44.39 2.75
N PHE A 111 -20.51 -45.46 1.93
CA PHE A 111 -19.63 -45.63 0.78
C PHE A 111 -19.88 -44.57 -0.29
N GLU A 112 -21.13 -44.14 -0.50
CA GLU A 112 -21.47 -43.03 -1.42
C GLU A 112 -20.87 -41.71 -0.98
N VAL A 113 -20.88 -41.41 0.32
CA VAL A 113 -20.28 -40.19 0.92
C VAL A 113 -18.76 -40.21 0.83
N ILE A 114 -18.12 -41.35 1.11
CA ILE A 114 -16.66 -41.52 1.02
C ILE A 114 -16.19 -41.41 -0.42
N GLY A 115 -16.90 -42.07 -1.38
CA GLY A 115 -16.51 -42.16 -2.77
C GLY A 115 -15.10 -42.71 -2.94
N ASP A 116 -14.23 -41.96 -3.61
CA ASP A 116 -12.83 -42.33 -3.84
C ASP A 116 -11.87 -41.77 -2.74
N ASP A 117 -12.38 -41.01 -1.78
CA ASP A 117 -11.60 -40.25 -0.78
C ASP A 117 -11.32 -41.03 0.52
N TRP A 118 -10.94 -42.29 0.43
CA TRP A 118 -10.64 -43.16 1.58
C TRP A 118 -9.44 -42.68 2.41
N ASP A 119 -8.55 -41.89 1.83
CA ASP A 119 -7.35 -41.31 2.42
C ASP A 119 -7.53 -39.84 2.86
N ILE A 120 -8.78 -39.35 2.90
CA ILE A 120 -9.07 -37.91 3.12
C ILE A 120 -8.51 -37.40 4.45
N GLU A 121 -8.56 -38.19 5.51
CA GLU A 121 -8.03 -37.80 6.84
C GLU A 121 -6.51 -37.68 6.80
N GLU A 122 -5.81 -38.69 6.26
CA GLU A 122 -4.34 -38.70 6.15
C GLU A 122 -3.85 -37.54 5.25
N ARG A 123 -4.54 -37.32 4.13
CA ARG A 123 -4.26 -36.24 3.20
C ARG A 123 -4.48 -34.86 3.84
N SER A 124 -5.52 -34.73 4.66
CA SER A 124 -5.82 -33.50 5.39
C SER A 124 -4.74 -33.21 6.45
N LEU A 125 -4.36 -34.21 7.23
CA LEU A 125 -3.28 -34.10 8.21
C LEU A 125 -1.93 -33.76 7.57
N ALA A 126 -1.61 -34.38 6.45
CA ALA A 126 -0.40 -34.08 5.67
C ALA A 126 -0.41 -32.64 5.13
N THR A 127 -1.56 -32.15 4.66
CA THR A 127 -1.72 -30.76 4.18
C THR A 127 -1.58 -29.76 5.33
N LEU A 128 -2.19 -30.06 6.49
CA LEU A 128 -2.04 -29.24 7.69
C LEU A 128 -0.57 -29.20 8.16
N ASP A 129 0.12 -30.35 8.18
CA ASP A 129 1.53 -30.41 8.57
C ASP A 129 2.42 -29.62 7.60
N GLY A 130 2.19 -29.73 6.30
CA GLY A 130 2.85 -28.94 5.26
C GLY A 130 2.72 -27.42 5.48
N LEU A 131 1.58 -26.97 6.00
CA LEU A 131 1.35 -25.57 6.36
C LEU A 131 1.73 -25.24 7.83
N GLY A 132 2.39 -26.17 8.54
CA GLY A 132 2.83 -25.99 9.93
C GLY A 132 1.71 -26.05 10.96
N LEU A 133 0.55 -26.59 10.59
CA LEU A 133 -0.62 -26.80 11.46
C LEU A 133 -0.73 -28.24 11.98
N GLY A 134 0.31 -29.07 11.84
CA GLY A 134 0.29 -30.48 12.26
C GLY A 134 0.04 -30.71 13.77
N HIS A 135 0.15 -29.66 14.58
CA HIS A 135 -0.21 -29.67 15.99
C HIS A 135 -1.72 -29.48 16.26
N ILE A 136 -2.50 -29.21 15.24
CA ILE A 136 -3.94 -28.92 15.34
C ILE A 136 -4.72 -30.18 15.00
N GLY A 137 -5.49 -30.68 15.96
CA GLY A 137 -6.39 -31.82 15.75
C GLY A 137 -7.63 -31.42 14.94
N LEU A 138 -8.17 -32.37 14.17
CA LEU A 138 -9.35 -32.15 13.32
C LEU A 138 -10.62 -31.81 14.12
N ASP A 139 -10.71 -32.20 15.36
CA ASP A 139 -11.86 -31.95 16.26
C ASP A 139 -11.77 -30.59 16.98
N ARG A 140 -10.66 -29.88 16.86
CA ARG A 140 -10.44 -28.60 17.53
C ARG A 140 -11.35 -27.52 16.92
N THR A 141 -11.82 -26.59 17.76
CA THR A 141 -12.66 -25.47 17.29
C THR A 141 -11.83 -24.27 16.82
N ILE A 142 -12.37 -23.53 15.84
CA ILE A 142 -11.74 -22.34 15.27
C ILE A 142 -11.51 -21.26 16.32
N GLY A 143 -12.41 -21.13 17.30
CA GLY A 143 -12.29 -20.15 18.38
C GLY A 143 -11.06 -20.30 19.27
N GLU A 144 -10.39 -21.46 19.22
CA GLU A 144 -9.15 -21.74 19.95
C GLU A 144 -7.88 -21.45 19.12
N MET A 145 -8.05 -21.00 17.87
CA MET A 145 -6.97 -20.76 16.94
C MET A 145 -6.62 -19.27 16.85
N SER A 146 -5.37 -18.98 16.54
CA SER A 146 -4.95 -17.62 16.20
C SER A 146 -5.47 -17.22 14.81
N GLY A 147 -5.58 -15.91 14.55
CA GLY A 147 -5.99 -15.43 13.23
C GLY A 147 -5.10 -15.93 12.08
N GLY A 148 -3.79 -16.05 12.30
CA GLY A 148 -2.86 -16.61 11.32
C GLY A 148 -3.10 -18.09 11.05
N GLU A 149 -3.35 -18.89 12.08
CA GLU A 149 -3.71 -20.31 11.93
C GLU A 149 -5.03 -20.47 11.17
N CYS A 150 -6.00 -19.60 11.40
CA CYS A 150 -7.27 -19.61 10.66
C CYS A 150 -7.07 -19.34 9.14
N VAL A 151 -6.20 -18.41 8.79
CA VAL A 151 -5.86 -18.12 7.37
C VAL A 151 -5.20 -19.35 6.74
N LEU A 152 -4.21 -19.95 7.40
CA LEU A 152 -3.53 -21.15 6.90
C LEU A 152 -4.47 -22.35 6.83
N LEU A 153 -5.39 -22.51 7.78
CA LEU A 153 -6.42 -23.55 7.74
C LEU A 153 -7.34 -23.39 6.53
N ARG A 154 -7.77 -22.16 6.24
CA ARG A 154 -8.59 -21.90 5.04
C ARG A 154 -7.81 -22.17 3.76
N LEU A 155 -6.53 -21.82 3.73
CA LEU A 155 -5.64 -22.17 2.61
C LEU A 155 -5.51 -23.70 2.48
N ALA A 156 -5.37 -24.44 3.59
CA ALA A 156 -5.35 -25.91 3.59
C ALA A 156 -6.61 -26.47 2.94
N ALA A 157 -7.79 -25.97 3.33
CA ALA A 157 -9.07 -26.38 2.73
C ALA A 157 -9.07 -26.18 1.20
N LEU A 158 -8.62 -25.02 0.73
CA LEU A 158 -8.52 -24.75 -0.71
C LEU A 158 -7.52 -25.67 -1.41
N LEU A 159 -6.38 -25.97 -0.80
CA LEU A 159 -5.37 -26.85 -1.38
C LEU A 159 -5.81 -28.32 -1.45
N LEU A 160 -6.65 -28.77 -0.50
CA LEU A 160 -7.23 -30.12 -0.50
C LEU A 160 -8.12 -30.37 -1.71
N ASP A 161 -8.86 -29.35 -2.14
CA ASP A 161 -9.74 -29.41 -3.32
C ASP A 161 -8.94 -29.38 -4.64
N ARG A 162 -7.62 -29.10 -4.60
CA ARG A 162 -6.71 -29.03 -5.76
C ARG A 162 -7.25 -28.16 -6.90
N PRO A 163 -7.64 -26.92 -6.66
CA PRO A 163 -8.21 -26.08 -7.69
C PRO A 163 -7.19 -25.80 -8.81
N GLY A 164 -7.66 -25.64 -10.04
CA GLY A 164 -6.81 -25.22 -11.16
C GLY A 164 -6.48 -23.73 -11.13
N VAL A 165 -7.35 -22.94 -10.52
CA VAL A 165 -7.23 -21.48 -10.36
C VAL A 165 -7.32 -21.11 -8.88
N LEU A 166 -6.37 -20.31 -8.39
CA LEU A 166 -6.36 -19.85 -7.01
C LEU A 166 -6.30 -18.32 -6.96
N LEU A 167 -7.24 -17.73 -6.24
CA LEU A 167 -7.31 -16.30 -5.95
C LEU A 167 -6.97 -16.06 -4.49
N LEU A 168 -5.98 -15.21 -4.21
CA LEU A 168 -5.59 -14.84 -2.86
C LEU A 168 -5.70 -13.30 -2.71
N ASP A 169 -6.52 -12.84 -1.76
CA ASP A 169 -6.71 -11.42 -1.47
C ASP A 169 -6.03 -11.04 -0.15
N GLU A 170 -4.88 -10.37 -0.23
CA GLU A 170 -4.04 -9.94 0.88
C GLU A 170 -3.79 -11.08 1.91
N PRO A 171 -3.30 -12.26 1.47
CA PRO A 171 -3.19 -13.44 2.32
C PRO A 171 -2.15 -13.31 3.44
N THR A 172 -1.24 -12.35 3.34
CA THR A 172 -0.18 -12.09 4.34
C THR A 172 -0.62 -11.22 5.50
N ASN A 173 -1.81 -10.60 5.41
CA ASN A 173 -2.31 -9.74 6.47
C ASN A 173 -2.55 -10.54 7.75
N ASN A 174 -2.09 -9.99 8.87
CA ASN A 174 -2.18 -10.58 10.20
C ASN A 174 -1.43 -11.94 10.38
N LEU A 175 -0.58 -12.34 9.42
CA LEU A 175 0.30 -13.48 9.59
C LEU A 175 1.60 -13.05 10.29
N ASP A 176 2.07 -13.86 11.25
CA ASP A 176 3.42 -13.72 11.78
C ASP A 176 4.47 -14.29 10.79
N ALA A 177 5.75 -14.11 11.09
CA ALA A 177 6.83 -14.53 10.20
C ALA A 177 6.79 -16.04 9.87
N TYR A 178 6.40 -16.87 10.83
CA TYR A 178 6.29 -18.32 10.62
C TYR A 178 5.17 -18.66 9.63
N ALA A 179 3.97 -18.12 9.86
CA ALA A 179 2.81 -18.35 9.00
C ALA A 179 3.02 -17.79 7.59
N ARG A 180 3.66 -16.61 7.44
CA ARG A 180 4.04 -16.04 6.13
C ARG A 180 4.93 -16.99 5.35
N ARG A 181 5.95 -17.56 5.99
CA ARG A 181 6.86 -18.49 5.33
C ARG A 181 6.13 -19.71 4.78
N ARG A 182 5.18 -20.28 5.55
CA ARG A 182 4.35 -21.41 5.09
C ARG A 182 3.47 -21.05 3.89
N LEU A 183 2.91 -19.85 3.91
CA LEU A 183 2.20 -19.32 2.73
C LEU A 183 3.12 -19.19 1.51
N TYR A 184 4.35 -18.68 1.69
CA TYR A 184 5.32 -18.56 0.60
C TYR A 184 5.70 -19.92 0.03
N ASP A 185 5.95 -20.91 0.88
CA ASP A 185 6.26 -22.28 0.45
C ASP A 185 5.10 -22.86 -0.39
N ALA A 186 3.84 -22.61 0.01
CA ALA A 186 2.66 -23.03 -0.74
C ALA A 186 2.54 -22.33 -2.09
N VAL A 187 2.83 -21.03 -2.16
CA VAL A 187 2.84 -20.26 -3.41
C VAL A 187 3.96 -20.72 -4.34
N ASP A 188 5.15 -21.03 -3.81
CA ASP A 188 6.28 -21.54 -4.61
C ASP A 188 5.98 -22.92 -5.21
N ALA A 189 5.25 -23.77 -4.49
CA ALA A 189 4.84 -25.09 -4.93
C ALA A 189 3.65 -25.08 -5.92
N TRP A 190 3.02 -23.91 -6.12
CA TRP A 190 1.82 -23.81 -6.95
C TRP A 190 2.11 -23.95 -8.45
N THR A 191 1.33 -24.77 -9.16
CA THR A 191 1.52 -25.08 -10.58
C THR A 191 0.37 -24.65 -11.50
N GLY A 192 -0.80 -24.27 -10.94
CA GLY A 192 -1.97 -23.77 -11.69
C GLY A 192 -1.89 -22.27 -12.01
N ALA A 193 -3.02 -21.67 -12.32
CA ALA A 193 -3.14 -20.21 -12.42
C ALA A 193 -3.35 -19.62 -11.03
N LEU A 194 -2.41 -18.78 -10.59
CA LEU A 194 -2.49 -18.03 -9.32
C LEU A 194 -2.61 -16.54 -9.61
N LEU A 195 -3.61 -15.91 -9.02
CA LEU A 195 -3.73 -14.45 -8.96
C LEU A 195 -3.74 -14.02 -7.48
N VAL A 196 -2.67 -13.33 -7.07
CA VAL A 196 -2.52 -12.86 -5.68
C VAL A 196 -2.52 -11.34 -5.64
N VAL A 197 -3.44 -10.77 -4.89
CA VAL A 197 -3.40 -9.36 -4.47
C VAL A 197 -2.57 -9.30 -3.20
N SER A 198 -1.49 -8.57 -3.23
CA SER A 198 -0.65 -8.37 -2.04
C SER A 198 0.17 -7.08 -2.13
N HIS A 199 0.54 -6.58 -0.96
CA HIS A 199 1.52 -5.52 -0.76
C HIS A 199 2.78 -6.06 -0.07
N ASP A 200 2.82 -7.35 0.21
CA ASP A 200 3.98 -8.04 0.78
C ASP A 200 5.08 -8.21 -0.27
N ARG A 201 6.19 -7.52 -0.03
CA ARG A 201 7.33 -7.49 -0.98
C ARG A 201 7.93 -8.87 -1.19
N GLU A 202 8.04 -9.66 -0.13
CA GLU A 202 8.64 -10.99 -0.18
C GLU A 202 7.76 -11.99 -0.93
N LEU A 203 6.43 -11.86 -0.82
CA LEU A 203 5.47 -12.62 -1.62
C LEU A 203 5.53 -12.22 -3.10
N LEU A 204 5.61 -10.93 -3.39
CA LEU A 204 5.68 -10.41 -4.77
C LEU A 204 7.03 -10.69 -5.45
N GLU A 205 8.10 -11.03 -4.71
CA GLU A 205 9.33 -11.55 -5.28
C GLU A 205 9.20 -13.00 -5.80
N ARG A 206 8.13 -13.70 -5.46
CA ARG A 206 7.88 -15.10 -5.82
C ARG A 206 6.92 -15.27 -6.99
N VAL A 207 6.39 -14.18 -7.54
CA VAL A 207 5.52 -14.22 -8.72
C VAL A 207 6.31 -14.20 -10.03
N ASP A 208 5.69 -14.70 -11.10
CA ASP A 208 6.31 -14.78 -12.42
C ASP A 208 6.04 -13.52 -13.26
N ARG A 209 5.00 -12.75 -12.90
CA ARG A 209 4.61 -11.49 -13.55
C ARG A 209 3.76 -10.64 -12.62
N ILE A 210 3.74 -9.35 -12.90
CA ILE A 210 2.96 -8.35 -12.16
C ILE A 210 1.94 -7.69 -13.10
N ALA A 211 0.70 -7.59 -12.60
CA ALA A 211 -0.40 -6.83 -13.17
C ALA A 211 -0.60 -5.56 -12.31
N ASP A 212 -0.27 -4.38 -12.83
CA ASP A 212 -0.48 -3.10 -12.16
C ASP A 212 -1.84 -2.52 -12.56
N LEU A 213 -2.81 -2.54 -11.64
CA LEU A 213 -4.17 -2.03 -11.83
C LEU A 213 -4.22 -0.55 -11.48
N ARG A 214 -4.45 0.29 -12.50
CA ARG A 214 -4.60 1.75 -12.36
C ARG A 214 -5.74 2.26 -13.20
N GLU A 215 -6.55 3.13 -12.65
CA GLU A 215 -7.64 3.84 -13.36
C GLU A 215 -8.48 2.93 -14.27
N GLY A 216 -8.82 1.74 -13.75
CA GLY A 216 -9.62 0.76 -14.49
C GLY A 216 -8.91 0.09 -15.67
N SER A 217 -7.58 0.14 -15.74
CA SER A 217 -6.77 -0.56 -16.73
C SER A 217 -5.63 -1.34 -16.09
N VAL A 218 -5.10 -2.37 -16.78
CA VAL A 218 -3.99 -3.18 -16.30
C VAL A 218 -2.78 -3.01 -17.21
N THR A 219 -1.66 -2.68 -16.60
CA THR A 219 -0.34 -2.72 -17.25
C THR A 219 0.42 -3.96 -16.79
N TRP A 220 0.94 -4.73 -17.74
CA TRP A 220 1.63 -5.98 -17.46
C TRP A 220 3.15 -5.80 -17.43
N TYR A 221 3.78 -6.36 -16.40
CA TYR A 221 5.23 -6.42 -16.26
C TYR A 221 5.66 -7.88 -16.09
N GLY A 222 6.66 -8.30 -16.87
CA GLY A 222 7.28 -9.61 -16.71
C GLY A 222 8.24 -9.63 -15.53
N GLY A 223 8.30 -10.76 -14.82
CA GLY A 223 9.16 -10.93 -13.66
C GLY A 223 8.48 -10.58 -12.33
N ASN A 224 9.27 -10.55 -11.28
CA ASN A 224 8.88 -10.31 -9.90
C ASN A 224 8.82 -8.82 -9.54
N LEU A 225 8.67 -8.49 -8.25
CA LEU A 225 8.61 -7.12 -7.78
C LEU A 225 9.88 -6.31 -8.11
N SER A 226 11.05 -6.90 -7.95
CA SER A 226 12.32 -6.22 -8.28
C SER A 226 12.38 -5.83 -9.76
N ALA A 227 11.98 -6.72 -10.67
CA ALA A 227 11.91 -6.43 -12.10
C ALA A 227 10.89 -5.33 -12.43
N TYR A 228 9.74 -5.36 -11.75
CA TYR A 228 8.72 -4.30 -11.86
C TYR A 228 9.26 -2.93 -11.40
N GLU A 229 9.91 -2.87 -10.23
CA GLU A 229 10.48 -1.62 -9.68
C GLU A 229 11.55 -1.05 -10.62
N GLU A 230 12.40 -1.89 -11.22
CA GLU A 230 13.40 -1.47 -12.20
C GLU A 230 12.75 -0.90 -13.47
N ALA A 231 11.75 -1.59 -14.03
CA ALA A 231 11.00 -1.12 -15.19
C ALA A 231 10.33 0.23 -14.91
N LEU A 232 9.69 0.35 -13.74
CA LEU A 232 9.04 1.58 -13.30
C LEU A 232 10.04 2.74 -13.15
N ALA A 233 11.23 2.49 -12.58
CA ALA A 233 12.26 3.51 -12.44
C ALA A 233 12.74 4.04 -13.81
N VAL A 234 12.89 3.16 -14.80
CA VAL A 234 13.25 3.54 -16.17
C VAL A 234 12.15 4.38 -16.83
N GLU A 235 10.88 3.97 -16.69
CA GLU A 235 9.73 4.71 -17.21
C GLU A 235 9.64 6.12 -16.58
N GLN A 236 9.79 6.22 -15.25
CA GLN A 236 9.75 7.50 -14.55
C GLN A 236 10.89 8.43 -14.95
N GLU A 237 12.12 7.90 -15.09
CA GLU A 237 13.25 8.69 -15.54
C GLU A 237 13.03 9.23 -16.95
N ALA A 238 12.44 8.42 -17.85
CA ALA A 238 12.08 8.85 -19.20
C ALA A 238 11.01 9.94 -19.17
N ALA A 239 9.95 9.78 -18.38
CA ALA A 239 8.89 10.77 -18.22
C ALA A 239 9.43 12.10 -17.65
N GLN A 240 10.26 12.06 -16.61
CA GLN A 240 10.90 13.25 -16.05
C GLN A 240 11.81 13.98 -17.06
N ARG A 241 12.52 13.22 -17.93
CA ARG A 241 13.31 13.84 -19.01
C ARG A 241 12.41 14.56 -20.00
N MET A 242 11.24 14.02 -20.34
CA MET A 242 10.25 14.66 -21.21
C MET A 242 9.71 15.94 -20.58
N VAL A 243 9.36 15.95 -19.30
CA VAL A 243 8.92 17.16 -18.58
C VAL A 243 9.98 18.26 -18.65
N ARG A 244 11.23 17.95 -18.28
CA ARG A 244 12.34 18.94 -18.34
C ARG A 244 12.55 19.51 -19.74
N ALA A 245 12.39 18.68 -20.78
CA ALA A 245 12.48 19.13 -22.17
C ALA A 245 11.31 20.07 -22.53
N ALA A 246 10.09 19.72 -22.13
CA ALA A 246 8.89 20.55 -22.36
C ALA A 246 8.95 21.87 -21.59
N GLU A 247 9.38 21.88 -20.31
CA GLU A 247 9.60 23.11 -19.53
C GLU A 247 10.61 24.04 -20.21
N SER A 248 11.72 23.48 -20.71
CA SER A 248 12.74 24.24 -21.45
C SER A 248 12.17 24.86 -22.73
N ASP A 249 11.29 24.13 -23.46
CA ASP A 249 10.61 24.65 -24.65
C ASP A 249 9.65 25.77 -24.29
N VAL A 250 8.81 25.62 -23.27
CA VAL A 250 7.92 26.67 -22.76
C VAL A 250 8.72 27.93 -22.39
N GLN A 251 9.81 27.79 -21.67
CA GLN A 251 10.68 28.93 -21.33
C GLN A 251 11.29 29.61 -22.56
N ARG A 252 11.70 28.81 -23.56
CA ARG A 252 12.19 29.34 -24.83
C ARG A 252 11.11 30.13 -25.54
N GLN A 253 9.87 29.58 -25.69
CA GLN A 253 8.76 30.28 -26.37
C GLN A 253 8.35 31.56 -25.60
N LYS A 254 8.36 31.57 -24.29
CA LYS A 254 8.12 32.78 -23.48
C LYS A 254 9.16 33.88 -23.75
N ARG A 255 10.46 33.52 -23.87
CA ARG A 255 11.53 34.46 -24.21
C ARG A 255 11.39 35.00 -25.64
N GLU A 256 11.07 34.15 -26.63
CA GLU A 256 10.84 34.54 -28.02
C GLU A 256 9.63 35.48 -28.15
N LEU A 257 8.53 35.21 -27.48
CA LEU A 257 7.36 36.08 -27.42
C LEU A 257 7.72 37.47 -26.84
N ALA A 258 8.45 37.49 -25.71
CA ALA A 258 8.91 38.73 -25.10
C ALA A 258 9.82 39.55 -26.04
N ALA A 259 10.78 38.90 -26.72
CA ALA A 259 11.65 39.52 -27.70
C ALA A 259 10.88 40.05 -28.91
N ALA A 260 9.88 39.31 -29.41
CA ALA A 260 8.98 39.74 -30.46
C ALA A 260 8.19 41.01 -30.07
N HIS A 261 7.67 41.05 -28.83
CA HIS A 261 6.99 42.22 -28.29
C HIS A 261 7.89 43.46 -28.23
N VAL A 262 9.14 43.32 -27.77
CA VAL A 262 10.13 44.42 -27.76
C VAL A 262 10.43 44.91 -29.17
N THR A 263 10.62 43.99 -30.11
CA THR A 263 10.90 44.33 -31.53
C THR A 263 9.72 45.05 -32.19
N LEU A 264 8.50 44.59 -31.97
CA LEU A 264 7.27 45.24 -32.47
C LEU A 264 7.09 46.63 -31.83
N ALA A 265 7.37 46.81 -30.56
CA ALA A 265 7.32 48.10 -29.87
C ALA A 265 8.35 49.09 -30.45
N ARG A 266 9.58 48.64 -30.78
CA ARG A 266 10.61 49.46 -31.42
C ARG A 266 10.15 49.87 -32.83
N ARG A 267 9.63 48.95 -33.66
CA ARG A 267 9.10 49.23 -35.02
C ARG A 267 7.93 50.22 -34.95
N LYS A 268 7.01 50.07 -34.00
CA LYS A 268 5.89 50.98 -33.77
C LYS A 268 6.36 52.41 -33.45
N ARG A 269 7.34 52.56 -32.53
CA ARG A 269 7.93 53.86 -32.19
C ARG A 269 8.63 54.51 -33.40
N TYR A 270 9.40 53.71 -34.16
CA TYR A 270 10.07 54.19 -35.35
C TYR A 270 9.05 54.64 -36.42
N GLY A 271 8.01 53.86 -36.70
CA GLY A 271 6.92 54.21 -37.63
C GLY A 271 6.18 55.49 -37.20
N GLN A 272 5.94 55.66 -35.87
CA GLN A 272 5.32 56.89 -35.35
C GLN A 272 6.22 58.12 -35.59
N LYS A 273 7.53 58.01 -35.33
CA LYS A 273 8.51 59.08 -35.58
C LYS A 273 8.58 59.49 -37.05
N MET A 274 8.51 58.51 -38.00
CA MET A 274 8.46 58.77 -39.44
C MET A 274 7.17 59.48 -39.84
N TRP A 275 6.03 59.09 -39.22
CA TRP A 275 4.74 59.74 -39.44
C TRP A 275 4.76 61.19 -38.99
N ASP A 276 5.30 61.49 -37.83
CA ASP A 276 5.34 62.82 -37.24
C ASP A 276 6.28 63.77 -38.03
N THR A 277 7.33 63.26 -38.70
CA THR A 277 8.30 64.00 -39.49
C THR A 277 7.87 64.23 -40.94
N LYS A 278 6.68 63.77 -41.37
CA LYS A 278 6.07 64.01 -42.73
C LYS A 278 7.02 63.74 -43.91
N ARG A 279 7.89 62.73 -43.84
CA ARG A 279 8.92 62.46 -44.87
C ARG A 279 8.39 61.81 -46.16
N GLU A 280 7.14 61.33 -46.21
CA GLU A 280 6.51 60.67 -47.35
C GLU A 280 5.03 61.09 -47.50
N PRO A 281 4.40 60.93 -48.71
CA PRO A 281 2.99 61.21 -48.90
C PRO A 281 2.08 60.41 -47.99
N LYS A 282 1.05 61.04 -47.40
CA LYS A 282 0.12 60.43 -46.41
C LYS A 282 -0.50 59.12 -46.87
N VAL A 283 -0.79 58.96 -48.17
CA VAL A 283 -1.40 57.73 -48.73
C VAL A 283 -0.45 56.54 -48.63
N VAL A 284 0.83 56.75 -49.01
CA VAL A 284 1.87 55.67 -48.91
C VAL A 284 2.15 55.32 -47.49
N MET A 285 2.23 56.27 -46.56
CA MET A 285 2.41 56.01 -45.13
C MET A 285 1.22 55.30 -44.55
N GLY A 286 -0.01 55.57 -44.93
CA GLY A 286 -1.23 54.87 -44.51
C GLY A 286 -1.26 53.42 -44.94
N GLN A 287 -0.86 53.09 -46.17
CA GLN A 287 -0.73 51.70 -46.64
C GLN A 287 0.35 50.91 -45.88
N ARG A 288 1.54 51.52 -45.72
CA ARG A 288 2.63 50.87 -44.91
C ARG A 288 2.23 50.63 -43.45
N LYS A 289 1.49 51.58 -42.84
CA LYS A 289 0.98 51.41 -41.46
C LYS A 289 0.02 50.22 -41.36
N ARG A 290 -0.93 50.07 -42.31
CA ARG A 290 -1.85 48.92 -42.34
C ARG A 290 -1.11 47.61 -42.57
N ALA A 291 -0.18 47.54 -43.53
CA ALA A 291 0.62 46.35 -43.78
C ALA A 291 1.48 45.95 -42.58
N ALA A 292 2.09 46.92 -41.87
CA ALA A 292 2.85 46.69 -40.65
C ALA A 292 1.96 46.21 -39.50
N GLN A 293 0.72 46.71 -39.34
CA GLN A 293 -0.24 46.25 -38.34
C GLN A 293 -0.69 44.80 -38.59
N VAL A 294 -1.00 44.45 -39.85
CA VAL A 294 -1.37 43.07 -40.23
C VAL A 294 -0.21 42.11 -39.98
N SER A 295 1.01 42.46 -40.39
CA SER A 295 2.20 41.64 -40.15
C SER A 295 2.50 41.48 -38.64
N ALA A 296 2.38 42.55 -37.86
CA ALA A 296 2.55 42.51 -36.40
C ALA A 296 1.48 41.63 -35.72
N GLY A 297 0.22 41.70 -36.20
CA GLY A 297 -0.86 40.82 -35.72
C GLY A 297 -0.58 39.34 -35.99
N LYS A 298 -0.19 39.00 -37.23
CA LYS A 298 0.17 37.63 -37.61
C LYS A 298 1.35 37.08 -36.76
N HIS A 299 2.40 37.89 -36.59
CA HIS A 299 3.55 37.50 -35.76
C HIS A 299 3.16 37.25 -34.31
N ARG A 300 2.32 38.11 -33.73
CA ARG A 300 1.86 37.90 -32.35
C ARG A 300 1.03 36.63 -32.19
N ILE A 301 0.08 36.41 -33.11
CA ILE A 301 -0.76 35.21 -33.13
C ILE A 301 0.13 33.95 -33.18
N LEU A 302 1.08 33.91 -34.13
CA LEU A 302 2.00 32.77 -34.29
C LEU A 302 2.80 32.44 -33.03
N HIS A 303 3.35 33.45 -32.33
CA HIS A 303 4.10 33.22 -31.10
C HIS A 303 3.18 32.81 -29.93
N THR A 304 1.94 33.33 -29.89
CA THR A 304 0.96 32.92 -28.88
C THR A 304 0.51 31.48 -29.10
N GLU A 305 0.25 31.07 -30.35
CA GLU A 305 -0.09 29.68 -30.69
C GLU A 305 1.06 28.72 -30.37
N ARG A 306 2.31 29.10 -30.67
CA ARG A 306 3.49 28.28 -30.30
C ARG A 306 3.66 28.11 -28.78
N LEU A 307 3.40 29.17 -28.02
CA LEU A 307 3.44 29.10 -26.57
C LEU A 307 2.33 28.19 -26.06
N ALA A 308 1.10 28.35 -26.54
CA ALA A 308 -0.01 27.48 -26.13
C ALA A 308 0.26 25.99 -26.45
N ALA A 309 0.78 25.69 -27.65
CA ALA A 309 1.17 24.33 -28.02
C ALA A 309 2.36 23.77 -27.19
N ALA A 310 3.24 24.64 -26.67
CA ALA A 310 4.31 24.21 -25.79
C ALA A 310 3.79 23.96 -24.37
N GLU A 311 2.85 24.77 -23.88
CA GLU A 311 2.18 24.58 -22.60
C GLU A 311 1.33 23.30 -22.60
N GLU A 312 0.59 23.02 -23.68
CA GLU A 312 -0.17 21.77 -23.84
C GLU A 312 0.76 20.54 -23.79
N ARG A 313 1.92 20.57 -24.47
CA ARG A 313 2.92 19.49 -24.41
C ARG A 313 3.54 19.33 -23.02
N LEU A 314 3.65 20.42 -22.26
CA LEU A 314 4.10 20.34 -20.86
C LEU A 314 3.04 19.66 -20.01
N ASP A 315 1.78 20.04 -20.11
CA ASP A 315 0.66 19.41 -19.39
C ASP A 315 0.55 17.91 -19.73
N GLU A 316 0.71 17.52 -21.00
CA GLU A 316 0.76 16.12 -21.42
C GLU A 316 1.95 15.37 -20.80
N ALA A 317 3.15 16.00 -20.80
CA ALA A 317 4.34 15.39 -20.21
C ALA A 317 4.22 15.28 -18.68
N GLU A 318 3.66 16.28 -18.01
CA GLU A 318 3.41 16.24 -16.55
C GLU A 318 2.38 15.17 -16.19
N SER A 319 1.33 14.99 -16.99
CA SER A 319 0.33 13.94 -16.76
C SER A 319 0.89 12.51 -16.95
N ALA A 320 1.94 12.36 -17.77
CA ALA A 320 2.62 11.07 -17.94
C ALA A 320 3.57 10.72 -16.80
N VAL A 321 3.97 11.69 -15.98
CA VAL A 321 4.75 11.43 -14.76
C VAL A 321 3.78 10.86 -13.72
N ARG A 322 4.05 9.65 -13.25
CA ARG A 322 3.26 9.09 -12.14
C ARG A 322 3.37 9.99 -10.93
N GLU A 323 2.24 10.30 -10.28
CA GLU A 323 2.18 11.10 -9.05
C GLU A 323 2.78 10.37 -7.83
N ASP A 324 3.88 9.66 -8.01
CA ASP A 324 4.70 9.16 -6.92
C ASP A 324 5.60 10.31 -6.40
N GLU A 325 5.00 11.48 -6.10
CA GLU A 325 5.73 12.62 -5.53
C GLU A 325 6.43 12.17 -4.24
N GLU A 326 7.75 12.32 -4.20
CA GLU A 326 8.58 12.08 -3.02
C GLU A 326 8.18 13.03 -1.88
N ILE A 327 8.01 12.49 -0.70
CA ILE A 327 7.80 13.29 0.51
C ILE A 327 9.16 13.82 0.99
N ARG A 328 9.51 15.04 0.63
CA ARG A 328 10.73 15.69 1.13
C ARG A 328 10.41 16.52 2.38
N ILE A 329 10.63 15.95 3.56
CA ILE A 329 10.35 16.58 4.83
C ILE A 329 11.66 16.77 5.59
N GLU A 330 11.85 17.98 6.14
CA GLU A 330 12.83 18.22 7.19
C GLU A 330 12.10 18.26 8.54
N LEU A 331 12.54 17.45 9.49
CA LEU A 331 11.94 17.31 10.82
C LEU A 331 12.94 17.67 11.94
N PRO A 332 13.51 18.88 11.96
CA PRO A 332 14.58 19.24 12.89
C PRO A 332 14.15 19.20 14.36
N GLY A 333 12.85 19.32 14.64
CA GLY A 333 12.28 19.23 15.98
C GLY A 333 12.31 17.84 16.60
N THR A 334 12.53 16.80 15.79
CA THR A 334 12.53 15.39 16.23
C THR A 334 13.89 14.93 16.75
N ARG A 335 14.94 15.72 16.52
CA ARG A 335 16.33 15.36 16.79
C ARG A 335 16.57 15.01 18.25
N VAL A 336 17.22 13.86 18.47
CA VAL A 336 17.72 13.40 19.77
C VAL A 336 19.25 13.45 19.77
N HIS A 337 19.81 13.93 20.90
CA HIS A 337 21.27 13.98 21.04
C HIS A 337 21.85 12.56 21.16
N PRO A 338 22.95 12.22 20.47
CA PRO A 338 23.65 10.95 20.68
C PRO A 338 23.93 10.67 22.16
N GLY A 339 23.48 9.53 22.67
CA GLY A 339 23.61 9.16 24.09
C GLY A 339 22.58 9.74 25.05
N GLY A 340 21.68 10.62 24.59
CA GLY A 340 20.55 11.10 25.38
C GLY A 340 19.59 9.95 25.73
N GLU A 341 19.11 9.90 26.95
CA GLU A 341 18.12 8.87 27.37
C GLU A 341 16.73 9.23 26.83
N VAL A 342 16.07 8.26 26.22
CA VAL A 342 14.79 8.43 25.53
C VAL A 342 13.68 7.65 26.21
N LEU A 343 13.95 6.41 26.60
CA LEU A 343 12.99 5.49 27.21
C LEU A 343 13.69 4.55 28.18
N LEU A 344 13.09 4.36 29.34
CA LEU A 344 13.46 3.33 30.32
C LEU A 344 12.28 2.41 30.56
N LEU A 345 12.50 1.10 30.40
CA LEU A 345 11.54 0.05 30.75
C LEU A 345 12.21 -0.91 31.73
N ARG A 346 11.47 -1.35 32.76
CA ARG A 346 11.86 -2.41 33.68
C ARG A 346 10.68 -3.28 34.02
N ASP A 347 10.72 -4.54 33.59
CA ASP A 347 9.71 -5.57 33.85
C ASP A 347 8.26 -5.04 33.72
N PRO A 348 7.89 -4.41 32.59
CA PRO A 348 6.57 -3.83 32.43
C PRO A 348 5.48 -4.92 32.37
N VAL A 349 4.44 -4.75 33.18
CA VAL A 349 3.24 -5.59 33.12
C VAL A 349 2.10 -4.75 32.57
N PRO A 350 1.76 -4.85 31.28
CA PRO A 350 0.63 -4.12 30.69
C PRO A 350 -0.69 -4.50 31.37
N SER A 351 -1.70 -3.63 31.28
CA SER A 351 -3.03 -3.88 31.83
C SER A 351 -3.79 -4.99 31.09
N TYR A 352 -3.38 -5.33 29.88
CA TYR A 352 -3.83 -6.51 29.13
C TYR A 352 -2.66 -7.12 28.34
N GLY A 353 -2.75 -8.43 28.06
CA GLY A 353 -1.68 -9.17 27.40
C GLY A 353 -0.73 -9.85 28.40
N PRO A 354 0.30 -10.51 27.90
CA PRO A 354 1.24 -11.22 28.76
C PRO A 354 2.11 -10.24 29.56
N SER A 355 2.53 -10.69 30.76
CA SER A 355 3.57 -10.00 31.53
C SER A 355 4.89 -10.09 30.80
N LEU A 356 5.60 -8.98 30.74
CA LEU A 356 6.88 -8.89 30.04
C LEU A 356 8.01 -8.80 31.05
N ARG A 357 9.07 -9.55 30.83
CA ARG A 357 10.29 -9.48 31.62
C ARG A 357 11.41 -8.85 30.83
N GLY A 358 12.26 -8.11 31.49
CA GLY A 358 13.45 -7.51 30.90
C GLY A 358 13.55 -6.02 31.09
N GLU A 359 14.74 -5.52 30.90
CA GLU A 359 15.06 -4.11 30.94
C GLU A 359 15.44 -3.61 29.55
N LEU A 360 14.88 -2.49 29.15
CA LEU A 360 15.23 -1.83 27.91
C LEU A 360 15.51 -0.36 28.16
N MET A 361 16.74 0.06 27.86
CA MET A 361 17.12 1.46 27.79
C MET A 361 17.33 1.84 26.33
N VAL A 362 16.61 2.87 25.86
CA VAL A 362 16.77 3.45 24.54
C VAL A 362 17.52 4.77 24.65
N ARG A 363 18.59 4.92 23.85
CA ARG A 363 19.46 6.09 23.87
C ARG A 363 19.72 6.66 22.50
N GLY A 364 19.75 7.99 22.40
CA GLY A 364 19.99 8.69 21.15
C GLY A 364 18.97 8.35 20.07
N PRO A 365 19.30 8.53 18.79
CA PRO A 365 18.43 8.22 17.67
C PRO A 365 18.44 6.71 17.32
N GLU A 366 18.35 5.83 18.33
CA GLU A 366 18.35 4.39 18.15
C GLU A 366 17.08 3.95 17.41
N ARG A 367 17.20 3.04 16.45
CA ARG A 367 16.09 2.48 15.67
C ARG A 367 15.94 1.01 15.99
N ILE A 368 14.83 0.67 16.62
CA ILE A 368 14.57 -0.66 17.18
C ILE A 368 13.43 -1.35 16.43
N ALA A 369 13.66 -2.57 15.94
CA ALA A 369 12.61 -3.46 15.51
C ALA A 369 12.15 -4.31 16.69
N LEU A 370 10.84 -4.33 16.96
CA LEU A 370 10.19 -5.18 17.94
C LEU A 370 9.47 -6.32 17.21
N THR A 371 10.02 -7.52 17.29
CA THR A 371 9.50 -8.72 16.62
C THR A 371 8.93 -9.70 17.64
N GLY A 372 8.22 -10.73 17.19
CA GLY A 372 7.63 -11.75 18.06
C GLY A 372 6.30 -12.26 17.51
N ARG A 373 5.86 -13.42 17.95
CA ARG A 373 4.62 -14.06 17.50
C ARG A 373 3.39 -13.17 17.71
N ASN A 374 2.32 -13.44 16.96
CA ASN A 374 1.03 -12.79 17.21
C ASN A 374 0.56 -13.12 18.63
N GLY A 375 0.03 -12.11 19.33
CA GLY A 375 -0.35 -12.27 20.74
C GLY A 375 0.78 -12.14 21.76
N ALA A 376 2.05 -12.01 21.34
CA ALA A 376 3.19 -11.86 22.27
C ALA A 376 3.17 -10.57 23.12
N GLY A 377 2.25 -9.62 22.82
CA GLY A 377 2.10 -8.39 23.58
C GLY A 377 2.79 -7.16 22.99
N LYS A 378 3.24 -7.18 21.72
CA LYS A 378 3.88 -6.06 21.03
C LYS A 378 3.04 -4.79 21.10
N THR A 379 1.79 -4.84 20.65
CA THR A 379 0.83 -3.72 20.69
C THR A 379 0.58 -3.23 22.12
N ALA A 380 0.43 -4.15 23.08
CA ALA A 380 0.21 -3.79 24.48
C ALA A 380 1.42 -3.03 25.07
N LEU A 381 2.64 -3.47 24.74
CA LEU A 381 3.87 -2.78 25.14
C LEU A 381 3.94 -1.38 24.51
N LEU A 382 3.74 -1.25 23.19
CA LEU A 382 3.78 0.05 22.51
C LEU A 382 2.74 1.04 23.08
N ARG A 383 1.50 0.57 23.32
CA ARG A 383 0.46 1.41 23.93
C ARG A 383 0.75 1.78 25.38
N THR A 384 1.44 0.90 26.12
CA THR A 384 1.89 1.23 27.48
C THR A 384 2.99 2.29 27.47
N ILE A 385 3.93 2.22 26.52
CA ILE A 385 4.96 3.25 26.32
C ILE A 385 4.33 4.58 25.86
N ALA A 386 3.33 4.52 25.00
CA ALA A 386 2.60 5.70 24.53
C ALA A 386 1.77 6.40 25.63
N GLY A 387 1.50 5.70 26.75
CA GLY A 387 0.67 6.18 27.83
C GLY A 387 -0.82 5.92 27.66
N ASP A 388 -1.24 5.20 26.61
CA ASP A 388 -2.63 4.77 26.39
C ASP A 388 -3.08 3.71 27.39
N LEU A 389 -2.14 2.92 27.92
CA LEU A 389 -2.36 1.89 28.92
C LEU A 389 -1.51 2.14 30.14
N THR A 390 -2.14 2.07 31.33
CA THR A 390 -1.42 2.14 32.59
C THR A 390 -0.83 0.75 32.91
N PRO A 391 0.49 0.64 33.16
CA PRO A 391 1.06 -0.65 33.57
C PRO A 391 0.53 -1.07 34.94
N LEU A 392 0.28 -2.37 35.13
CA LEU A 392 -0.12 -2.94 36.43
C LEU A 392 1.07 -2.97 37.39
N SER A 393 2.28 -3.17 36.88
CA SER A 393 3.53 -3.14 37.66
C SER A 393 4.72 -2.90 36.70
N GLY A 394 5.91 -2.73 37.28
CA GLY A 394 7.12 -2.39 36.53
C GLY A 394 7.25 -0.89 36.29
N GLU A 395 8.32 -0.50 35.59
CA GLU A 395 8.60 0.89 35.29
C GLU A 395 8.54 1.12 33.76
N VAL A 396 7.77 2.13 33.35
CA VAL A 396 7.67 2.58 31.96
C VAL A 396 7.82 4.10 31.95
N SER A 397 8.98 4.58 31.59
CA SER A 397 9.35 6.00 31.70
C SER A 397 9.83 6.55 30.35
N PRO A 398 8.94 7.05 29.48
CA PRO A 398 9.34 7.85 28.32
C PRO A 398 9.89 9.20 28.83
N LEU A 399 11.12 9.52 28.44
CA LEU A 399 11.84 10.72 28.90
C LEU A 399 11.75 11.88 27.89
N VAL A 400 11.11 11.64 26.75
CA VAL A 400 10.93 12.60 25.66
C VAL A 400 9.48 12.56 25.15
N ALA A 401 9.09 13.56 24.36
CA ALA A 401 7.80 13.56 23.68
C ALA A 401 7.69 12.32 22.77
N THR A 402 6.61 11.56 22.96
CA THR A 402 6.38 10.28 22.28
C THR A 402 5.21 10.44 21.31
N GLY A 403 5.37 9.91 20.08
CA GLY A 403 4.30 9.78 19.11
C GLY A 403 3.99 8.30 18.87
N PHE A 404 2.72 7.97 18.70
CA PHE A 404 2.28 6.60 18.44
C PHE A 404 1.42 6.50 17.19
N LEU A 405 1.83 5.65 16.26
CA LEU A 405 1.05 5.26 15.09
C LEU A 405 0.46 3.86 15.34
N PRO A 406 -0.84 3.76 15.62
CA PRO A 406 -1.49 2.48 15.83
C PRO A 406 -1.70 1.73 14.51
N GLN A 407 -1.90 0.42 14.58
CA GLN A 407 -2.18 -0.44 13.42
C GLN A 407 -3.43 0.02 12.65
N ARG A 408 -4.47 0.51 13.36
CA ARG A 408 -5.63 1.14 12.73
C ARG A 408 -5.42 2.64 12.69
N LEU A 409 -5.58 3.25 11.49
CA LEU A 409 -5.37 4.68 11.27
C LEU A 409 -6.61 5.51 11.69
N ASP A 410 -7.12 5.28 12.89
CA ASP A 410 -8.29 5.94 13.48
C ASP A 410 -7.90 7.16 14.36
N VAL A 411 -6.75 7.76 14.09
CA VAL A 411 -6.21 8.92 14.79
C VAL A 411 -6.92 10.23 14.39
N LEU A 412 -7.46 10.28 13.16
CA LEU A 412 -8.07 11.48 12.61
C LEU A 412 -9.55 11.57 12.97
N ASP A 413 -10.01 12.79 13.27
CA ASP A 413 -11.43 13.11 13.35
C ASP A 413 -12.00 13.27 11.94
N ASP A 414 -12.86 12.34 11.54
CA ASP A 414 -13.45 12.25 10.20
C ASP A 414 -14.29 13.46 9.81
N ALA A 415 -14.92 14.14 10.78
CA ALA A 415 -15.71 15.33 10.54
C ALA A 415 -14.88 16.61 10.37
N SER A 416 -13.61 16.58 10.80
CA SER A 416 -12.69 17.71 10.72
C SER A 416 -11.85 17.66 9.44
N SER A 417 -11.46 18.84 8.94
CA SER A 417 -10.53 18.92 7.81
C SER A 417 -9.12 18.45 8.19
N VAL A 418 -8.32 18.09 7.17
CA VAL A 418 -6.91 17.70 7.37
C VAL A 418 -6.13 18.77 8.14
N VAL A 419 -6.26 20.03 7.74
CA VAL A 419 -5.58 21.14 8.41
C VAL A 419 -5.99 21.27 9.87
N ARG A 420 -7.25 21.04 10.22
CA ARG A 420 -7.73 21.08 11.61
C ARG A 420 -7.20 19.92 12.44
N ASN A 421 -7.14 18.71 11.86
CA ASN A 421 -6.56 17.56 12.54
C ASN A 421 -5.10 17.84 12.92
N VAL A 422 -4.29 18.32 11.98
CA VAL A 422 -2.88 18.66 12.23
C VAL A 422 -2.75 19.84 13.21
N ALA A 423 -3.60 20.87 13.12
CA ALA A 423 -3.56 22.02 14.02
C ALA A 423 -3.84 21.64 15.49
N ARG A 424 -4.66 20.60 15.75
CA ARG A 424 -4.87 20.07 17.11
C ARG A 424 -3.59 19.50 17.72
N SER A 425 -2.77 18.84 16.93
CA SER A 425 -1.48 18.28 17.37
C SER A 425 -0.37 19.34 17.46
N ALA A 426 -0.56 20.52 16.85
CA ALA A 426 0.40 21.62 16.85
C ALA A 426 -0.23 22.96 17.29
N PRO A 427 -0.70 23.08 18.55
CA PRO A 427 -1.47 24.24 19.01
C PRO A 427 -0.69 25.56 19.00
N GLY A 428 0.65 25.51 18.99
CA GLY A 428 1.52 26.68 18.87
C GLY A 428 1.74 27.18 17.43
N SER A 429 1.24 26.46 16.41
CA SER A 429 1.46 26.78 15.00
C SER A 429 0.31 27.62 14.43
N THR A 430 0.64 28.61 13.59
CA THR A 430 -0.39 29.35 12.82
C THR A 430 -0.95 28.50 11.71
N ASP A 431 -2.20 28.76 11.28
CA ASP A 431 -2.87 28.03 10.18
C ASP A 431 -2.02 28.02 8.89
N ASN A 432 -1.41 29.14 8.55
CA ASN A 432 -0.51 29.24 7.39
C ASN A 432 0.74 28.37 7.52
N ALA A 433 1.31 28.25 8.73
CA ALA A 433 2.46 27.39 8.98
C ALA A 433 2.09 25.91 8.87
N VAL A 434 0.91 25.53 9.37
CA VAL A 434 0.37 24.17 9.24
C VAL A 434 0.14 23.84 7.75
N ARG A 435 -0.50 24.73 6.98
CA ARG A 435 -0.73 24.54 5.53
C ARG A 435 0.59 24.41 4.74
N ALA A 436 1.58 25.25 5.05
CA ALA A 436 2.90 25.18 4.41
C ALA A 436 3.61 23.84 4.68
N ARG A 437 3.46 23.28 5.89
CA ARG A 437 4.00 21.96 6.24
C ARG A 437 3.19 20.83 5.58
N LEU A 438 1.85 20.92 5.57
CA LEU A 438 0.95 19.96 4.92
C LEU A 438 1.19 19.87 3.41
N ALA A 439 1.59 20.95 2.75
CA ALA A 439 1.95 20.93 1.33
C ALA A 439 3.10 19.95 1.03
N ARG A 440 3.99 19.69 1.99
CA ARG A 440 5.08 18.69 1.90
C ARG A 440 4.56 17.25 2.00
N PHE A 441 3.38 17.05 2.61
CA PHE A 441 2.63 15.79 2.65
C PHE A 441 1.61 15.70 1.50
N LEU A 442 1.78 16.53 0.47
CA LEU A 442 0.93 16.58 -0.73
C LEU A 442 -0.51 17.09 -0.50
N PHE A 443 -0.77 17.77 0.61
CA PHE A 443 -2.04 18.47 0.85
C PHE A 443 -1.90 19.94 0.47
N LYS A 444 -1.98 20.24 -0.83
CA LYS A 444 -1.84 21.59 -1.38
C LYS A 444 -3.23 22.25 -1.56
N GLY A 445 -3.33 23.54 -1.29
CA GLY A 445 -4.55 24.33 -1.54
C GLY A 445 -5.81 23.73 -0.88
N ALA A 446 -6.85 23.52 -1.67
CA ALA A 446 -8.14 23.02 -1.20
C ALA A 446 -8.09 21.59 -0.64
N ALA A 447 -7.07 20.79 -0.99
CA ALA A 447 -6.93 19.43 -0.47
C ALA A 447 -6.73 19.41 1.06
N ALA A 448 -6.11 20.44 1.65
CA ALA A 448 -5.95 20.55 3.09
C ALA A 448 -7.27 20.83 3.85
N ASP A 449 -8.28 21.34 3.16
CA ASP A 449 -9.59 21.68 3.74
C ASP A 449 -10.60 20.53 3.63
N ARG A 450 -10.27 19.42 2.94
CA ARG A 450 -11.16 18.26 2.83
C ARG A 450 -11.36 17.60 4.18
N PRO A 451 -12.58 17.13 4.51
CA PRO A 451 -12.85 16.33 5.69
C PRO A 451 -12.04 15.02 5.66
N ALA A 452 -11.49 14.61 6.81
CA ALA A 452 -10.66 13.40 6.87
C ALA A 452 -11.43 12.12 6.49
N GLY A 453 -12.74 12.07 6.74
CA GLY A 453 -13.60 10.94 6.34
C GLY A 453 -13.80 10.78 4.83
N THR A 454 -13.45 11.80 4.00
CA THR A 454 -13.55 11.74 2.54
C THR A 454 -12.23 11.37 1.85
N LEU A 455 -11.18 11.13 2.63
CA LEU A 455 -9.86 10.80 2.12
C LEU A 455 -9.80 9.34 1.68
N SER A 456 -9.07 9.06 0.60
CA SER A 456 -8.66 7.72 0.25
C SER A 456 -7.74 7.12 1.33
N GLY A 457 -7.56 5.80 1.36
CA GLY A 457 -6.69 5.15 2.35
C GLY A 457 -5.26 5.71 2.36
N GLY A 458 -4.66 5.96 1.20
CA GLY A 458 -3.33 6.56 1.08
C GLY A 458 -3.28 8.02 1.50
N GLU A 459 -4.32 8.82 1.20
CA GLU A 459 -4.44 10.20 1.69
C GLU A 459 -4.62 10.23 3.21
N ARG A 460 -5.47 9.34 3.75
CA ARG A 460 -5.70 9.21 5.19
C ARG A 460 -4.41 8.85 5.92
N PHE A 461 -3.64 7.91 5.38
CA PHE A 461 -2.32 7.57 5.91
C PHE A 461 -1.38 8.79 5.94
N ARG A 462 -1.26 9.54 4.83
CA ARG A 462 -0.44 10.74 4.76
C ARG A 462 -0.89 11.82 5.76
N ALA A 463 -2.20 12.01 5.93
CA ALA A 463 -2.76 12.95 6.89
C ALA A 463 -2.45 12.52 8.35
N THR A 464 -2.55 11.23 8.65
CA THR A 464 -2.19 10.66 9.96
C THR A 464 -0.70 10.85 10.25
N LEU A 465 0.16 10.55 9.28
CA LEU A 465 1.60 10.73 9.40
C LEU A 465 1.97 12.21 9.59
N ALA A 466 1.32 13.12 8.85
CA ALA A 466 1.49 14.56 9.03
C ALA A 466 1.05 15.02 10.44
N THR A 467 -0.09 14.53 10.93
CA THR A 467 -0.60 14.85 12.27
C THR A 467 0.38 14.42 13.36
N LEU A 468 1.02 13.27 13.16
CA LEU A 468 1.99 12.71 14.10
C LEU A 468 3.33 13.47 14.05
N LEU A 469 3.92 13.61 12.86
CA LEU A 469 5.27 14.17 12.70
C LEU A 469 5.34 15.71 12.84
N LEU A 470 4.23 16.41 12.61
CA LEU A 470 4.14 17.86 12.74
C LEU A 470 3.61 18.31 14.12
N ALA A 471 3.43 17.40 15.07
CA ALA A 471 2.97 17.70 16.42
C ALA A 471 3.91 18.68 17.14
N ASP A 472 3.37 19.45 18.09
CA ASP A 472 4.11 20.39 18.93
C ASP A 472 3.77 20.11 20.40
N PRO A 473 4.70 19.58 21.20
CA PRO A 473 6.12 19.33 20.89
C PRO A 473 6.29 18.17 19.86
N ALA A 474 7.30 18.31 18.99
CA ALA A 474 7.62 17.27 18.01
C ALA A 474 8.02 15.97 18.73
N PRO A 475 7.51 14.81 18.29
CA PRO A 475 7.86 13.53 18.90
C PRO A 475 9.35 13.23 18.68
N ARG A 476 10.05 12.90 19.75
CA ARG A 476 11.46 12.48 19.74
C ARG A 476 11.60 10.95 19.90
N LEU A 477 10.54 10.28 20.33
CA LEU A 477 10.36 8.84 20.29
C LEU A 477 9.12 8.55 19.42
N LEU A 478 9.28 7.78 18.37
CA LEU A 478 8.20 7.36 17.51
C LEU A 478 7.96 5.86 17.67
N LEU A 479 6.73 5.50 17.95
CA LEU A 479 6.26 4.12 18.11
C LEU A 479 5.35 3.79 16.93
N LEU A 480 5.66 2.71 16.20
CA LEU A 480 4.87 2.26 15.05
C LEU A 480 4.42 0.82 15.27
N ASP A 481 3.13 0.56 15.15
CA ASP A 481 2.53 -0.77 15.32
C ASP A 481 2.03 -1.31 13.99
N GLU A 482 2.75 -2.27 13.40
CA GLU A 482 2.49 -2.88 12.09
C GLU A 482 2.18 -1.83 11.00
N PRO A 483 3.07 -0.83 10.79
CA PRO A 483 2.76 0.34 9.97
C PRO A 483 2.60 0.04 8.48
N THR A 484 3.10 -1.10 8.00
CA THR A 484 2.98 -1.53 6.58
C THR A 484 1.71 -2.31 6.31
N ASN A 485 1.01 -2.80 7.34
CA ASN A 485 -0.23 -3.54 7.16
C ASN A 485 -1.28 -2.65 6.49
N SER A 486 -1.92 -3.15 5.45
CA SER A 486 -2.96 -2.45 4.68
C SER A 486 -2.49 -1.18 3.92
N LEU A 487 -1.18 -0.94 3.82
CA LEU A 487 -0.62 0.11 2.96
C LEU A 487 -0.26 -0.47 1.59
N ASP A 488 -0.57 0.29 0.53
CA ASP A 488 -0.06 -0.02 -0.80
C ASP A 488 1.45 0.28 -0.92
N LEU A 489 2.10 -0.29 -1.92
CA LEU A 489 3.55 -0.14 -2.13
C LEU A 489 3.99 1.32 -2.23
N ALA A 490 3.17 2.19 -2.82
CA ALA A 490 3.45 3.62 -2.89
C ALA A 490 3.41 4.29 -1.50
N SER A 491 2.45 3.92 -0.66
CA SER A 491 2.34 4.42 0.72
C SER A 491 3.48 3.91 1.61
N VAL A 492 3.90 2.64 1.44
CA VAL A 492 5.07 2.09 2.15
C VAL A 492 6.34 2.85 1.76
N ARG A 493 6.55 3.15 0.47
CA ARG A 493 7.70 3.96 0.02
C ARG A 493 7.69 5.34 0.68
N ARG A 494 6.55 6.03 0.67
CA ARG A 494 6.41 7.35 1.32
C ARG A 494 6.66 7.31 2.83
N LEU A 495 6.21 6.24 3.51
CA LEU A 495 6.53 6.03 4.92
C LEU A 495 8.03 5.89 5.13
N THR A 496 8.70 5.07 4.31
CA THR A 496 10.16 4.91 4.36
C THR A 496 10.89 6.24 4.22
N GLU A 497 10.55 7.05 3.21
CA GLU A 497 11.13 8.38 2.99
C GLU A 497 10.93 9.33 4.18
N ALA A 498 9.71 9.31 4.77
CA ALA A 498 9.43 10.12 5.95
C ALA A 498 10.23 9.67 7.19
N LEU A 499 10.42 8.35 7.35
CA LEU A 499 11.21 7.79 8.45
C LEU A 499 12.72 7.96 8.25
N GLU A 500 13.21 8.01 7.02
CA GLU A 500 14.60 8.38 6.72
C GLU A 500 14.92 9.81 7.17
N ALA A 501 13.97 10.74 6.97
CA ALA A 501 14.10 12.13 7.40
C ALA A 501 13.91 12.35 8.91
N TYR A 502 13.43 11.33 9.63
CA TYR A 502 13.20 11.40 11.07
C TYR A 502 14.51 11.20 11.85
N GLU A 503 14.85 12.18 12.71
CA GLU A 503 16.12 12.24 13.48
C GLU A 503 15.96 11.77 14.95
N GLY A 504 14.80 11.27 15.34
CA GLY A 504 14.49 10.77 16.69
C GLY A 504 14.73 9.27 16.85
N ALA A 505 14.45 8.77 18.05
CA ALA A 505 14.42 7.34 18.34
C ALA A 505 13.15 6.69 17.78
N LEU A 506 13.26 5.45 17.30
CA LEU A 506 12.19 4.73 16.65
C LEU A 506 12.04 3.32 17.23
N ILE A 507 10.81 2.91 17.57
CA ILE A 507 10.48 1.52 17.90
C ILE A 507 9.36 1.08 16.95
N VAL A 508 9.61 0.06 16.14
CA VAL A 508 8.68 -0.45 15.14
C VAL A 508 8.35 -1.90 15.44
N ALA A 509 7.10 -2.21 15.75
CA ALA A 509 6.60 -3.56 15.73
C ALA A 509 6.19 -3.90 14.29
N SER A 510 6.87 -4.85 13.66
CA SER A 510 6.55 -5.30 12.31
C SER A 510 7.14 -6.69 12.04
N HIS A 511 6.52 -7.38 11.08
CA HIS A 511 7.00 -8.62 10.48
C HIS A 511 7.59 -8.44 9.08
N ASP A 512 7.56 -7.22 8.55
CA ASP A 512 8.08 -6.85 7.24
C ASP A 512 9.59 -6.52 7.33
N VAL A 513 10.42 -7.57 7.21
CA VAL A 513 11.89 -7.42 7.35
C VAL A 513 12.48 -6.50 6.27
N PRO A 514 12.09 -6.58 4.98
CA PRO A 514 12.55 -5.64 3.96
C PRO A 514 12.25 -4.17 4.31
N PHE A 515 11.08 -3.87 4.81
CA PHE A 515 10.74 -2.52 5.29
C PHE A 515 11.61 -2.11 6.48
N LEU A 516 11.76 -2.97 7.48
CA LEU A 516 12.59 -2.68 8.67
C LEU A 516 14.05 -2.38 8.29
N GLU A 517 14.62 -3.13 7.33
CA GLU A 517 15.96 -2.87 6.83
C GLU A 517 16.04 -1.53 6.07
N SER A 518 15.04 -1.21 5.25
CA SER A 518 15.00 0.03 4.48
C SER A 518 14.99 1.29 5.36
N ILE A 519 14.38 1.22 6.54
CA ILE A 519 14.35 2.34 7.49
C ILE A 519 15.57 2.38 8.44
N GLY A 520 16.58 1.53 8.23
CA GLY A 520 17.86 1.57 8.94
C GLY A 520 17.77 1.14 10.41
N ILE A 521 17.08 0.02 10.71
CA ILE A 521 17.04 -0.56 12.06
C ILE A 521 18.45 -0.86 12.56
N THR A 522 18.79 -0.39 13.76
CA THR A 522 20.08 -0.56 14.42
C THR A 522 20.09 -1.67 15.45
N ARG A 523 18.91 -2.00 16.01
CA ARG A 523 18.77 -3.03 17.03
C ARG A 523 17.49 -3.83 16.81
N TRP A 524 17.59 -5.15 16.92
CA TRP A 524 16.46 -6.07 16.78
C TRP A 524 16.15 -6.70 18.12
N LEU A 525 14.88 -6.59 18.54
CA LEU A 525 14.36 -7.19 19.76
C LEU A 525 13.28 -8.20 19.43
N ARG A 526 13.30 -9.34 20.12
CA ARG A 526 12.25 -10.33 20.10
C ARG A 526 11.49 -10.30 21.42
N LEU A 527 10.18 -10.29 21.32
CA LEU A 527 9.27 -10.38 22.43
C LEU A 527 8.65 -11.78 22.48
N ASP A 528 8.96 -12.54 23.52
CA ASP A 528 8.43 -13.89 23.77
C ASP A 528 8.35 -14.13 25.29
N GLY A 529 7.44 -13.38 25.96
CA GLY A 529 7.39 -13.29 27.44
C GLY A 529 8.57 -12.52 28.04
N GLU A 530 9.68 -12.41 27.32
CA GLU A 530 10.86 -11.62 27.65
C GLU A 530 11.32 -10.81 26.44
N LEU A 531 11.97 -9.67 26.70
CA LEU A 531 12.67 -8.90 25.67
C LEU A 531 14.09 -9.44 25.49
N ARG A 532 14.41 -9.95 24.31
CA ARG A 532 15.73 -10.49 23.98
C ARG A 532 16.27 -9.86 22.69
N ASP A 533 17.57 -9.60 22.65
CA ASP A 533 18.23 -9.19 21.40
C ASP A 533 18.17 -10.35 20.38
N THR A 534 17.96 -10.00 19.11
CA THR A 534 17.89 -10.94 17.98
C THR A 534 18.56 -10.31 16.74
N THR A 535 18.46 -10.95 15.59
CA THR A 535 18.98 -10.46 14.33
C THR A 535 17.92 -10.54 13.23
N ALA A 536 18.09 -9.75 12.15
CA ALA A 536 17.22 -9.82 10.97
C ALA A 536 17.14 -11.24 10.39
N GLU A 537 18.28 -11.96 10.34
CA GLU A 537 18.35 -13.33 9.84
C GLU A 537 17.54 -14.32 10.69
N ALA A 538 17.63 -14.21 12.02
CA ALA A 538 16.82 -15.02 12.92
C ALA A 538 15.32 -14.75 12.77
N VAL A 539 14.94 -13.49 12.56
CA VAL A 539 13.54 -13.10 12.29
C VAL A 539 13.04 -13.67 10.96
N ARG A 540 13.85 -13.58 9.89
CA ARG A 540 13.53 -14.22 8.60
C ARG A 540 13.42 -15.74 8.70
N ALA A 541 14.22 -16.37 9.53
CA ALA A 541 14.16 -17.82 9.75
C ALA A 541 12.92 -18.28 10.52
N GLY A 542 12.07 -17.34 11.02
CA GLY A 542 10.89 -17.66 11.82
C GLY A 542 11.25 -18.11 13.25
N GLY A 543 12.46 -17.77 13.70
CA GLY A 543 13.03 -18.12 14.99
C GLY A 543 12.40 -17.39 16.17
#